data_5a36291a545cca122657dcc73d9cae12
#
_entry.id   5a36291a545cca122657dcc73d9cae12
#
_cell.length_a   1.000
_cell.length_b   1.000
_cell.length_c   1.000
_cell.angle_alpha   90.00
_cell.angle_beta   90.00
_cell.angle_gamma   90.00
#
_symmetry.space_group_name_H-M   'P 1'
#
loop_
_entity.id
_entity.type
_entity.pdbx_description
1 polymer ?
#
loop_
_entity_poly.entity_id
_entity_poly.type
_entity_poly.pdbx_seq_one_letter_code
_entity_poly.pdbx_strand_id
1 'polypeptide(L)'
;ILKGGSEAFFTNKIFVKLFRKSLKANKVNMNYVQFIERKDRKVVSSLLKDMRNYIDVMIPRGGKNLVKKVKELCNVPVIGHLEGICHTFIDKKVNTKMARNVVLNAKMRNVSICGATETLLIHKDCPKKEINLILNELKNNNCLIYADNKVRKIFSGKLKKATNKDWRKEYLDSKISVKIVKNVNDAVQHINKFGTMHTDSIITNNPVNANYFIRNVKSSIVMHNTSTQFADGGELGFGGEVGISTNKLPPRGPVGLNQLVSFKY
;
A
#
# COMPACT_ATOMS: atom_id res chain seq x y z
N ILE A 1 23.63 -4.74 -2.66
CA ILE A 1 23.67 -5.73 -3.76
C ILE A 1 22.36 -5.67 -4.51
N LEU A 2 22.42 -5.51 -5.84
CA LEU A 2 21.24 -5.46 -6.72
C LEU A 2 21.11 -6.77 -7.51
N LYS A 3 19.90 -7.36 -7.48
CA LYS A 3 19.52 -8.49 -8.33
C LYS A 3 18.25 -8.12 -9.10
N GLY A 4 18.41 -7.76 -10.35
CA GLY A 4 17.30 -7.39 -11.23
C GLY A 4 16.51 -8.58 -11.76
N GLY A 5 15.29 -8.33 -12.24
CA GLY A 5 14.51 -9.28 -13.03
C GLY A 5 15.16 -9.56 -14.39
N SER A 6 14.80 -10.68 -14.99
CA SER A 6 15.35 -11.08 -16.29
C SER A 6 14.91 -10.15 -17.44
N GLU A 7 13.71 -9.60 -17.32
CA GLU A 7 13.10 -8.68 -18.28
C GLU A 7 13.81 -7.33 -18.35
N ALA A 8 14.34 -6.85 -17.22
CA ALA A 8 15.03 -5.55 -17.11
C ALA A 8 16.56 -5.70 -16.98
N PHE A 9 17.13 -6.85 -17.33
CA PHE A 9 18.54 -7.14 -17.09
C PHE A 9 19.50 -6.12 -17.69
N PHE A 10 19.33 -5.77 -18.97
CA PHE A 10 20.22 -4.82 -19.65
C PHE A 10 20.06 -3.40 -19.10
N THR A 11 18.84 -2.98 -18.83
CA THR A 11 18.55 -1.68 -18.20
C THR A 11 19.23 -1.59 -16.83
N ASN A 12 19.06 -2.60 -15.97
CA ASN A 12 19.72 -2.65 -14.68
C ASN A 12 21.24 -2.62 -14.80
N LYS A 13 21.82 -3.34 -15.75
CA LYS A 13 23.27 -3.35 -15.99
C LYS A 13 23.79 -1.98 -16.37
N ILE A 14 23.08 -1.25 -17.24
CA ILE A 14 23.44 0.13 -17.63
C ILE A 14 23.36 1.07 -16.42
N PHE A 15 22.27 1.02 -15.63
CA PHE A 15 22.15 1.85 -14.43
C PHE A 15 23.30 1.61 -13.46
N VAL A 16 23.62 0.35 -13.17
CA VAL A 16 24.74 0.02 -12.26
C VAL A 16 26.07 0.56 -12.81
N LYS A 17 26.31 0.45 -14.12
CA LYS A 17 27.52 1.03 -14.76
C LYS A 17 27.58 2.54 -14.58
N LEU A 18 26.47 3.25 -14.75
CA LEU A 18 26.39 4.71 -14.55
C LEU A 18 26.61 5.08 -13.07
N PHE A 19 25.96 4.39 -12.12
CA PHE A 19 26.20 4.60 -10.70
C PHE A 19 27.67 4.42 -10.33
N ARG A 20 28.30 3.31 -10.75
CA ARG A 20 29.71 3.06 -10.48
C ARG A 20 30.64 4.10 -11.10
N LYS A 21 30.31 4.60 -12.32
CA LYS A 21 31.04 5.72 -12.94
C LYS A 21 30.92 6.98 -12.10
N SER A 22 29.72 7.31 -11.63
CA SER A 22 29.48 8.48 -10.77
C SER A 22 30.22 8.36 -9.42
N LEU A 23 30.16 7.20 -8.76
CA LEU A 23 30.89 6.93 -7.52
C LEU A 23 32.40 7.16 -7.72
N LYS A 24 32.98 6.61 -8.81
CA LYS A 24 34.40 6.79 -9.14
C LYS A 24 34.76 8.26 -9.36
N ALA A 25 33.95 9.00 -10.10
CA ALA A 25 34.16 10.44 -10.36
C ALA A 25 34.14 11.28 -9.07
N ASN A 26 33.35 10.87 -8.07
CA ASN A 26 33.27 11.50 -6.77
C ASN A 26 34.22 10.88 -5.71
N LYS A 27 35.20 10.08 -6.13
CA LYS A 27 36.20 9.42 -5.24
C LYS A 27 35.55 8.50 -4.18
N VAL A 28 34.35 7.97 -4.46
CA VAL A 28 33.64 7.02 -3.61
C VAL A 28 33.89 5.60 -4.10
N ASN A 29 33.98 4.65 -3.18
CA ASN A 29 34.24 3.25 -3.51
C ASN A 29 33.10 2.68 -4.38
N MET A 30 33.44 2.20 -5.58
CA MET A 30 32.46 1.63 -6.54
C MET A 30 31.77 0.38 -6.04
N ASN A 31 32.33 -0.31 -5.03
CA ASN A 31 31.75 -1.52 -4.45
C ASN A 31 30.54 -1.26 -3.56
N TYR A 32 30.20 0.01 -3.26
CA TYR A 32 28.92 0.34 -2.63
C TYR A 32 27.73 -0.03 -3.49
N VAL A 33 27.90 -0.14 -4.83
CA VAL A 33 26.84 -0.65 -5.73
C VAL A 33 27.35 -1.91 -6.42
N GLN A 34 26.81 -3.05 -6.01
CA GLN A 34 27.12 -4.36 -6.57
C GLN A 34 25.92 -4.91 -7.34
N PHE A 35 26.17 -5.59 -8.46
CA PHE A 35 25.13 -6.16 -9.32
C PHE A 35 25.41 -7.63 -9.62
N ILE A 36 24.39 -8.45 -9.46
CA ILE A 36 24.46 -9.85 -9.81
C ILE A 36 24.09 -10.01 -11.28
N GLU A 37 25.11 -10.21 -12.12
CA GLU A 37 24.98 -10.38 -13.58
C GLU A 37 24.52 -11.78 -14.00
N ARG A 38 23.57 -12.38 -13.25
CA ARG A 38 23.01 -13.70 -13.55
C ARG A 38 21.49 -13.63 -13.60
N LYS A 39 20.91 -14.21 -14.67
CA LYS A 39 19.46 -14.31 -14.85
C LYS A 39 18.85 -15.51 -14.12
N ASP A 40 19.67 -16.43 -13.67
CA ASP A 40 19.25 -17.68 -13.05
C ASP A 40 18.49 -17.45 -11.74
N ARG A 41 17.36 -18.13 -11.57
CA ARG A 41 16.55 -18.11 -10.34
C ARG A 41 17.19 -18.87 -9.17
N LYS A 42 18.13 -19.79 -9.43
CA LYS A 42 18.88 -20.49 -8.37
C LYS A 42 19.71 -19.53 -7.54
N VAL A 43 20.27 -18.49 -8.15
CA VAL A 43 21.00 -17.43 -7.45
C VAL A 43 20.12 -16.74 -6.39
N VAL A 44 18.84 -16.53 -6.67
CA VAL A 44 17.92 -15.95 -5.67
C VAL A 44 17.79 -16.86 -4.46
N SER A 45 17.72 -18.18 -4.67
CA SER A 45 17.61 -19.13 -3.56
C SER A 45 18.87 -19.15 -2.69
N SER A 46 20.06 -19.06 -3.29
CA SER A 46 21.33 -18.94 -2.53
C SER A 46 21.41 -17.65 -1.75
N LEU A 47 21.01 -16.49 -2.37
CA LEU A 47 20.95 -15.21 -1.67
C LEU A 47 20.05 -15.25 -0.43
N LEU A 48 18.91 -15.95 -0.53
CA LEU A 48 17.95 -16.04 0.55
C LEU A 48 18.39 -16.94 1.70
N LYS A 49 19.11 -18.04 1.41
CA LYS A 49 19.44 -19.07 2.38
C LYS A 49 20.85 -18.95 2.95
N ASP A 50 21.83 -18.67 2.08
CA ASP A 50 23.24 -18.93 2.38
C ASP A 50 24.05 -17.66 2.63
N MET A 51 23.49 -16.46 2.37
CA MET A 51 24.25 -15.21 2.34
C MET A 51 24.06 -14.33 3.60
N ARG A 52 23.58 -14.89 4.71
CA ARG A 52 23.35 -14.13 5.96
C ARG A 52 24.59 -13.45 6.53
N ASN A 53 25.79 -13.95 6.22
CA ASN A 53 27.04 -13.33 6.65
C ASN A 53 27.48 -12.12 5.79
N TYR A 54 26.74 -11.87 4.69
CA TYR A 54 27.05 -10.84 3.69
C TYR A 54 25.89 -9.89 3.42
N ILE A 55 24.69 -10.21 3.91
CA ILE A 55 23.46 -9.46 3.67
C ILE A 55 22.78 -9.22 5.02
N ASP A 56 22.61 -7.97 5.41
CA ASP A 56 21.98 -7.58 6.66
C ASP A 56 20.45 -7.49 6.52
N VAL A 57 19.97 -7.10 5.31
CA VAL A 57 18.54 -6.89 5.05
C VAL A 57 18.20 -7.20 3.59
N MET A 58 17.02 -7.79 3.37
CA MET A 58 16.48 -8.06 2.04
C MET A 58 15.27 -7.17 1.77
N ILE A 59 15.29 -6.49 0.61
CA ILE A 59 14.17 -5.63 0.17
C ILE A 59 13.63 -6.18 -1.15
N PRO A 60 12.62 -7.05 -1.14
CA PRO A 60 12.07 -7.62 -2.36
C PRO A 60 11.22 -6.59 -3.12
N ARG A 61 11.45 -6.52 -4.43
CA ARG A 61 10.64 -5.74 -5.37
C ARG A 61 10.16 -6.66 -6.49
N GLY A 62 8.85 -6.79 -6.64
CA GLY A 62 8.26 -7.67 -7.65
C GLY A 62 6.88 -8.18 -7.24
N GLY A 63 6.35 -9.13 -8.01
CA GLY A 63 5.02 -9.68 -7.77
C GLY A 63 4.92 -10.51 -6.48
N LYS A 64 3.68 -10.72 -6.03
CA LYS A 64 3.30 -11.41 -4.79
C LYS A 64 4.05 -12.73 -4.55
N ASN A 65 4.20 -13.56 -5.59
CA ASN A 65 4.88 -14.85 -5.47
C ASN A 65 6.36 -14.72 -5.09
N LEU A 66 7.07 -13.71 -5.62
CA LEU A 66 8.45 -13.44 -5.26
C LEU A 66 8.54 -12.97 -3.81
N VAL A 67 7.73 -11.99 -3.43
CA VAL A 67 7.75 -11.43 -2.05
C VAL A 67 7.40 -12.51 -1.03
N LYS A 68 6.41 -13.36 -1.33
CA LYS A 68 6.04 -14.51 -0.48
C LYS A 68 7.24 -15.47 -0.32
N LYS A 69 7.85 -15.87 -1.43
CA LYS A 69 9.04 -16.76 -1.41
C LYS A 69 10.19 -16.14 -0.61
N VAL A 70 10.43 -14.85 -0.75
CA VAL A 70 11.47 -14.15 0.03
C VAL A 70 11.14 -14.19 1.52
N LYS A 71 9.90 -13.88 1.92
CA LYS A 71 9.49 -13.93 3.34
C LYS A 71 9.56 -15.32 3.96
N GLU A 72 9.32 -16.37 3.18
CA GLU A 72 9.35 -17.76 3.65
C GLU A 72 10.76 -18.35 3.73
N LEU A 73 11.66 -17.97 2.85
CA LEU A 73 12.98 -18.60 2.71
C LEU A 73 14.15 -17.74 3.21
N CYS A 74 13.94 -16.45 3.44
CA CYS A 74 15.03 -15.55 3.79
C CYS A 74 15.43 -15.69 5.25
N ASN A 75 16.73 -15.89 5.49
CA ASN A 75 17.31 -16.02 6.82
C ASN A 75 17.78 -14.68 7.42
N VAL A 76 17.52 -13.55 6.74
CA VAL A 76 17.79 -12.19 7.22
C VAL A 76 16.49 -11.37 7.26
N PRO A 77 16.45 -10.25 7.99
CA PRO A 77 15.29 -9.37 8.01
C PRO A 77 14.82 -8.98 6.61
N VAL A 78 13.51 -9.02 6.38
CA VAL A 78 12.88 -8.64 5.12
C VAL A 78 12.05 -7.39 5.32
N ILE A 79 12.35 -6.34 4.56
CA ILE A 79 11.60 -5.08 4.55
C ILE A 79 10.68 -5.06 3.33
N GLY A 80 9.39 -4.89 3.54
CA GLY A 80 8.41 -4.79 2.46
C GLY A 80 7.02 -5.26 2.87
N HIS A 81 6.11 -5.23 1.90
CA HIS A 81 4.74 -5.73 2.03
C HIS A 81 4.44 -6.78 0.97
N LEU A 82 3.40 -7.57 1.19
CA LEU A 82 2.98 -8.59 0.24
C LEU A 82 1.88 -8.07 -0.69
N GLU A 83 0.92 -7.35 -0.13
CA GLU A 83 -0.25 -6.75 -0.79
C GLU A 83 -0.62 -5.45 -0.10
N GLY A 84 -1.23 -4.52 -0.85
CA GLY A 84 -1.77 -3.26 -0.35
C GLY A 84 -3.31 -3.25 -0.40
N ILE A 85 -4.00 -3.99 0.49
CA ILE A 85 -5.46 -3.90 0.59
C ILE A 85 -5.81 -2.73 1.50
N CYS A 86 -5.80 -1.53 0.94
CA CYS A 86 -6.06 -0.29 1.64
C CYS A 86 -7.56 0.01 1.71
N HIS A 87 -8.00 0.66 2.80
CA HIS A 87 -9.40 1.05 2.99
C HIS A 87 -9.53 2.55 3.20
N THR A 88 -10.66 3.07 2.73
CA THR A 88 -11.14 4.41 3.11
C THR A 88 -12.48 4.24 3.81
N PHE A 89 -12.63 4.76 5.02
CA PHE A 89 -13.89 4.77 5.77
C PHE A 89 -14.50 6.16 5.78
N ILE A 90 -15.75 6.27 5.33
CA ILE A 90 -16.56 7.50 5.38
C ILE A 90 -17.49 7.41 6.59
N ASP A 91 -17.34 8.33 7.54
CA ASP A 91 -18.20 8.44 8.73
C ASP A 91 -19.55 9.12 8.39
N LYS A 92 -20.47 9.14 9.36
CA LYS A 92 -21.84 9.67 9.18
C LYS A 92 -21.91 11.19 8.92
N LYS A 93 -20.98 11.97 9.46
CA LYS A 93 -20.90 13.42 9.31
C LYS A 93 -19.59 13.79 8.62
N VAL A 94 -19.65 14.11 7.36
CA VAL A 94 -18.48 14.49 6.55
C VAL A 94 -18.78 15.70 5.67
N ASN A 95 -17.75 16.42 5.28
CA ASN A 95 -17.86 17.35 4.16
C ASN A 95 -17.90 16.53 2.86
N THR A 96 -19.03 16.57 2.16
CA THR A 96 -19.26 15.77 0.95
C THR A 96 -18.26 16.06 -0.15
N LYS A 97 -17.94 17.34 -0.38
CA LYS A 97 -16.96 17.72 -1.41
C LYS A 97 -15.59 17.09 -1.10
N MET A 98 -15.15 17.20 0.15
CA MET A 98 -13.91 16.57 0.59
C MET A 98 -13.96 15.05 0.46
N ALA A 99 -15.05 14.40 0.92
CA ALA A 99 -15.18 12.94 0.84
C ALA A 99 -15.12 12.44 -0.62
N ARG A 100 -15.80 13.11 -1.55
CA ARG A 100 -15.74 12.79 -2.98
C ARG A 100 -14.31 12.90 -3.52
N ASN A 101 -13.65 14.03 -3.27
CA ASN A 101 -12.29 14.28 -3.75
C ASN A 101 -11.29 13.27 -3.18
N VAL A 102 -11.35 13.00 -1.87
CA VAL A 102 -10.45 12.05 -1.22
C VAL A 102 -10.68 10.63 -1.75
N VAL A 103 -11.92 10.17 -1.85
CA VAL A 103 -12.23 8.82 -2.36
C VAL A 103 -11.81 8.67 -3.81
N LEU A 104 -12.12 9.66 -4.66
CA LEU A 104 -11.72 9.64 -6.06
C LEU A 104 -10.19 9.59 -6.19
N ASN A 105 -9.48 10.47 -5.49
CA ASN A 105 -8.03 10.48 -5.48
C ASN A 105 -7.47 9.15 -4.94
N ALA A 106 -7.98 8.66 -3.82
CA ALA A 106 -7.51 7.43 -3.16
C ALA A 106 -7.66 6.19 -4.04
N LYS A 107 -8.63 6.16 -4.97
CA LYS A 107 -8.77 5.04 -5.90
C LYS A 107 -8.21 5.33 -7.29
N MET A 108 -8.44 6.51 -7.85
CA MET A 108 -8.29 6.75 -9.29
C MET A 108 -7.03 7.53 -9.67
N ARG A 109 -6.31 8.18 -8.73
CA ARG A 109 -5.04 8.90 -9.03
C ARG A 109 -4.03 7.96 -9.71
N ASN A 110 -3.84 6.78 -9.15
CA ASN A 110 -3.08 5.68 -9.76
C ASN A 110 -3.61 4.34 -9.22
N VAL A 111 -4.28 3.59 -10.07
CA VAL A 111 -4.94 2.33 -9.68
C VAL A 111 -3.97 1.18 -9.43
N SER A 112 -2.72 1.28 -9.91
CA SER A 112 -1.73 0.19 -9.92
C SER A 112 -0.72 0.27 -8.77
N ILE A 113 -0.92 1.15 -7.79
CA ILE A 113 -0.04 1.25 -6.62
C ILE A 113 -0.66 0.64 -5.38
N CYS A 114 0.18 0.16 -4.48
CA CYS A 114 -0.23 -0.48 -3.22
C CYS A 114 -0.98 0.45 -2.25
N GLY A 115 -0.85 1.77 -2.39
CA GLY A 115 -1.60 2.79 -1.64
C GLY A 115 -3.00 3.07 -2.19
N ALA A 116 -3.40 2.49 -3.32
CA ALA A 116 -4.76 2.68 -3.84
C ALA A 116 -5.80 2.05 -2.91
N THR A 117 -6.89 2.78 -2.63
CA THR A 117 -8.02 2.22 -1.86
C THR A 117 -8.67 1.09 -2.63
N GLU A 118 -8.72 -0.10 -2.02
CA GLU A 118 -9.35 -1.29 -2.60
C GLU A 118 -10.73 -1.56 -2.03
N THR A 119 -11.00 -1.07 -0.81
CA THR A 119 -12.31 -1.17 -0.18
C THR A 119 -12.74 0.18 0.41
N LEU A 120 -13.92 0.64 0.03
CA LEU A 120 -14.61 1.79 0.60
C LEU A 120 -15.65 1.31 1.62
N LEU A 121 -15.49 1.72 2.87
CA LEU A 121 -16.44 1.49 3.95
C LEU A 121 -17.26 2.75 4.18
N ILE A 122 -18.58 2.64 4.33
CA ILE A 122 -19.47 3.78 4.51
C ILE A 122 -20.34 3.55 5.75
N HIS A 123 -20.42 4.55 6.62
CA HIS A 123 -21.27 4.50 7.81
C HIS A 123 -22.75 4.34 7.40
N LYS A 124 -23.52 3.50 8.11
CA LYS A 124 -24.93 3.23 7.82
C LYS A 124 -25.83 4.49 7.81
N ASP A 125 -25.47 5.48 8.63
CA ASP A 125 -26.21 6.75 8.78
C ASP A 125 -25.63 7.85 7.88
N CYS A 126 -24.72 7.55 6.97
CA CYS A 126 -24.32 8.47 5.92
C CYS A 126 -25.52 8.73 5.00
N PRO A 127 -25.85 10.01 4.68
CA PRO A 127 -27.04 10.32 3.85
C PRO A 127 -26.99 9.61 2.50
N LYS A 128 -28.13 9.03 2.08
CA LYS A 128 -28.22 8.32 0.79
C LYS A 128 -27.80 9.19 -0.40
N LYS A 129 -28.10 10.48 -0.37
CA LYS A 129 -27.67 11.45 -1.39
C LYS A 129 -26.15 11.49 -1.51
N GLU A 130 -25.44 11.53 -0.38
CA GLU A 130 -23.98 11.57 -0.32
C GLU A 130 -23.35 10.30 -0.87
N ILE A 131 -23.91 9.13 -0.46
CA ILE A 131 -23.48 7.82 -0.98
C ILE A 131 -23.60 7.79 -2.50
N ASN A 132 -24.76 8.23 -3.04
CA ASN A 132 -24.98 8.25 -4.48
C ASN A 132 -24.01 9.19 -5.21
N LEU A 133 -23.72 10.37 -4.66
CA LEU A 133 -22.77 11.31 -5.25
C LEU A 133 -21.36 10.70 -5.33
N ILE A 134 -20.88 10.08 -4.26
CA ILE A 134 -19.55 9.45 -4.20
C ILE A 134 -19.45 8.28 -5.19
N LEU A 135 -20.46 7.40 -5.22
CA LEU A 135 -20.45 6.24 -6.09
C LEU A 135 -20.61 6.61 -7.57
N ASN A 136 -21.42 7.65 -7.89
CA ASN A 136 -21.51 8.17 -9.25
C ASN A 136 -20.19 8.80 -9.71
N GLU A 137 -19.48 9.51 -8.84
CA GLU A 137 -18.16 10.07 -9.15
C GLU A 137 -17.18 8.97 -9.57
N LEU A 138 -17.11 7.88 -8.80
CA LEU A 138 -16.28 6.72 -9.15
C LEU A 138 -16.70 6.09 -10.48
N LYS A 139 -18.01 5.91 -10.72
CA LYS A 139 -18.53 5.36 -11.99
C LYS A 139 -18.22 6.24 -13.19
N ASN A 140 -18.37 7.56 -13.05
CA ASN A 140 -18.09 8.52 -14.11
C ASN A 140 -16.59 8.53 -14.49
N ASN A 141 -15.73 8.09 -13.56
CA ASN A 141 -14.32 7.86 -13.81
C ASN A 141 -14.00 6.39 -14.18
N ASN A 142 -14.97 5.64 -14.71
CA ASN A 142 -14.81 4.26 -15.17
C ASN A 142 -14.39 3.25 -14.08
N CYS A 143 -14.70 3.53 -12.81
CA CYS A 143 -14.43 2.59 -11.74
C CYS A 143 -15.55 1.56 -11.61
N LEU A 144 -15.21 0.27 -11.71
CA LEU A 144 -16.13 -0.82 -11.52
C LEU A 144 -16.34 -1.10 -10.03
N ILE A 145 -17.59 -1.01 -9.57
CA ILE A 145 -17.94 -1.11 -8.16
C ILE A 145 -18.54 -2.47 -7.84
N TYR A 146 -17.93 -3.19 -6.89
CA TYR A 146 -18.47 -4.38 -6.24
C TYR A 146 -19.04 -3.98 -4.89
N ALA A 147 -20.32 -4.16 -4.66
CA ALA A 147 -21.02 -3.63 -3.50
C ALA A 147 -21.76 -4.70 -2.71
N ASP A 148 -21.82 -4.52 -1.38
CA ASP A 148 -22.69 -5.34 -0.55
C ASP A 148 -24.17 -5.09 -0.84
N ASN A 149 -25.05 -5.93 -0.28
CA ASN A 149 -26.48 -5.83 -0.53
C ASN A 149 -27.08 -4.51 0.00
N LYS A 150 -26.51 -3.89 1.05
CA LYS A 150 -27.01 -2.63 1.61
C LYS A 150 -26.70 -1.47 0.68
N VAL A 151 -25.47 -1.36 0.20
CA VAL A 151 -25.08 -0.37 -0.81
C VAL A 151 -25.94 -0.50 -2.08
N ARG A 152 -26.13 -1.74 -2.56
CA ARG A 152 -26.93 -2.02 -3.78
C ARG A 152 -28.40 -1.61 -3.66
N LYS A 153 -28.97 -1.62 -2.44
CA LYS A 153 -30.33 -1.13 -2.17
C LYS A 153 -30.42 0.41 -2.10
N ILE A 154 -29.34 1.07 -1.75
CA ILE A 154 -29.28 2.53 -1.60
C ILE A 154 -28.97 3.21 -2.94
N PHE A 155 -28.06 2.62 -3.71
CA PHE A 155 -27.59 3.20 -4.95
C PHE A 155 -28.65 3.13 -6.05
N SER A 156 -28.88 4.23 -6.73
CA SER A 156 -29.91 4.37 -7.77
C SER A 156 -29.59 3.66 -9.10
N GLY A 157 -28.39 3.09 -9.24
CA GLY A 157 -27.94 2.39 -10.45
C GLY A 157 -27.60 0.91 -10.19
N LYS A 158 -27.18 0.21 -11.25
CA LYS A 158 -26.74 -1.19 -11.14
C LYS A 158 -25.28 -1.26 -10.67
N LEU A 159 -25.00 -2.08 -9.66
CA LEU A 159 -23.67 -2.41 -9.13
C LEU A 159 -23.46 -3.92 -9.14
N LYS A 160 -22.21 -4.38 -9.30
CA LYS A 160 -21.87 -5.79 -9.13
C LYS A 160 -22.00 -6.20 -7.66
N LYS A 161 -22.41 -7.44 -7.42
CA LYS A 161 -22.49 -8.00 -6.05
C LYS A 161 -21.08 -8.33 -5.56
N ALA A 162 -20.70 -7.78 -4.40
CA ALA A 162 -19.50 -8.18 -3.71
C ALA A 162 -19.65 -9.55 -3.03
N THR A 163 -18.59 -10.31 -2.99
CA THR A 163 -18.45 -11.60 -2.32
C THR A 163 -17.41 -11.52 -1.21
N ASN A 164 -17.28 -12.54 -0.38
CA ASN A 164 -16.24 -12.59 0.64
C ASN A 164 -14.81 -12.55 0.09
N LYS A 165 -14.62 -12.94 -1.18
CA LYS A 165 -13.33 -12.88 -1.86
C LYS A 165 -12.93 -11.45 -2.19
N ASP A 166 -13.91 -10.57 -2.46
CA ASP A 166 -13.66 -9.19 -2.86
C ASP A 166 -13.10 -8.35 -1.71
N TRP A 167 -13.45 -8.67 -0.45
CA TRP A 167 -12.88 -8.00 0.74
C TRP A 167 -11.40 -8.30 1.00
N ARG A 168 -10.85 -9.32 0.33
CA ARG A 168 -9.44 -9.74 0.43
C ARG A 168 -8.67 -9.55 -0.86
N LYS A 169 -9.19 -8.72 -1.76
CA LYS A 169 -8.61 -8.57 -3.08
C LYS A 169 -7.94 -7.22 -3.26
N GLU A 170 -6.67 -7.23 -3.58
CA GLU A 170 -5.96 -6.12 -4.17
C GLU A 170 -6.24 -6.16 -5.67
N TYR A 171 -7.01 -5.22 -6.18
CA TYR A 171 -7.43 -5.19 -7.59
C TYR A 171 -6.32 -4.71 -8.51
N LEU A 172 -5.54 -3.68 -8.08
CA LEU A 172 -4.56 -2.97 -8.91
C LEU A 172 -5.15 -2.52 -10.27
N ASP A 173 -6.40 -2.13 -10.25
CA ASP A 173 -7.22 -1.84 -11.43
C ASP A 173 -8.31 -0.83 -11.05
N SER A 174 -9.00 -0.24 -12.03
CA SER A 174 -10.18 0.62 -11.84
C SER A 174 -11.37 -0.18 -11.27
N LYS A 175 -11.17 -0.81 -10.11
CA LYS A 175 -12.15 -1.64 -9.41
C LYS A 175 -12.09 -1.36 -7.92
N ILE A 176 -13.26 -1.33 -7.26
CA ILE A 176 -13.34 -1.08 -5.81
C ILE A 176 -14.46 -1.91 -5.19
N SER A 177 -14.24 -2.39 -3.97
CA SER A 177 -15.28 -2.99 -3.13
C SER A 177 -15.93 -1.92 -2.26
N VAL A 178 -17.25 -1.98 -2.05
CA VAL A 178 -17.97 -0.99 -1.23
C VAL A 178 -18.90 -1.69 -0.25
N LYS A 179 -18.84 -1.30 1.03
CA LYS A 179 -19.64 -1.91 2.10
C LYS A 179 -20.19 -0.88 3.08
N ILE A 180 -21.46 -1.08 3.52
CA ILE A 180 -22.03 -0.34 4.64
C ILE A 180 -21.60 -1.01 5.96
N VAL A 181 -21.08 -0.19 6.87
CA VAL A 181 -20.70 -0.58 8.25
C VAL A 181 -21.55 0.15 9.28
N LYS A 182 -21.70 -0.42 10.48
CA LYS A 182 -22.59 0.13 11.52
C LYS A 182 -22.04 1.43 12.13
N ASN A 183 -20.74 1.48 12.37
CA ASN A 183 -20.04 2.58 13.04
C ASN A 183 -18.52 2.45 12.82
N VAL A 184 -17.73 3.36 13.43
CA VAL A 184 -16.27 3.35 13.34
C VAL A 184 -15.65 2.06 13.87
N ASN A 185 -16.19 1.46 14.93
CA ASN A 185 -15.69 0.20 15.46
C ASN A 185 -15.85 -0.96 14.45
N ASP A 186 -17.02 -1.06 13.81
CA ASP A 186 -17.27 -2.07 12.77
C ASP A 186 -16.34 -1.87 11.55
N ALA A 187 -16.04 -0.60 11.21
CA ALA A 187 -15.03 -0.28 10.18
C ALA A 187 -13.64 -0.77 10.59
N VAL A 188 -13.19 -0.46 11.81
CA VAL A 188 -11.89 -0.91 12.35
C VAL A 188 -11.81 -2.45 12.37
N GLN A 189 -12.86 -3.13 12.83
CA GLN A 189 -12.89 -4.60 12.83
C GLN A 189 -12.79 -5.17 11.40
N HIS A 190 -13.48 -4.57 10.43
CA HIS A 190 -13.40 -4.97 9.04
C HIS A 190 -11.98 -4.80 8.50
N ILE A 191 -11.37 -3.62 8.70
CA ILE A 191 -10.02 -3.30 8.26
C ILE A 191 -9.00 -4.28 8.87
N ASN A 192 -9.04 -4.47 10.19
CA ASN A 192 -8.12 -5.37 10.88
C ASN A 192 -8.27 -6.84 10.49
N LYS A 193 -9.45 -7.25 9.98
CA LYS A 193 -9.74 -8.61 9.50
C LYS A 193 -9.34 -8.84 8.04
N PHE A 194 -9.52 -7.86 7.18
CA PHE A 194 -9.40 -8.02 5.73
C PHE A 194 -8.22 -7.26 5.12
N GLY A 195 -7.78 -6.17 5.76
CA GLY A 195 -6.63 -5.38 5.35
C GLY A 195 -5.30 -6.10 5.54
N THR A 196 -4.26 -5.53 4.96
CA THR A 196 -2.90 -6.08 4.95
C THR A 196 -1.92 -5.26 5.79
N MET A 197 -2.42 -4.41 6.68
CA MET A 197 -1.66 -3.51 7.54
C MET A 197 -0.82 -2.48 6.75
N HIS A 198 -1.24 -2.13 5.54
CA HIS A 198 -0.54 -1.16 4.70
C HIS A 198 -0.96 0.27 5.06
N THR A 199 -2.06 0.74 4.49
CA THR A 199 -2.54 2.12 4.67
C THR A 199 -4.05 2.16 4.72
N ASP A 200 -4.61 2.86 5.70
CA ASP A 200 -6.06 3.05 5.81
C ASP A 200 -6.39 4.49 6.22
N SER A 201 -7.53 4.99 5.77
CA SER A 201 -7.96 6.37 6.00
C SER A 201 -9.39 6.44 6.53
N ILE A 202 -9.64 7.39 7.44
CA ILE A 202 -10.98 7.80 7.85
C ILE A 202 -11.28 9.21 7.34
N ILE A 203 -12.48 9.41 6.81
CA ILE A 203 -13.01 10.73 6.46
C ILE A 203 -14.11 11.06 7.47
N THR A 204 -13.87 12.04 8.33
CA THR A 204 -14.80 12.44 9.39
C THR A 204 -14.52 13.85 9.89
N ASN A 205 -15.58 14.54 10.33
CA ASN A 205 -15.49 15.79 11.08
C ASN A 205 -15.56 15.56 12.60
N ASN A 206 -15.65 14.28 13.04
CA ASN A 206 -15.71 13.93 14.46
C ASN A 206 -14.31 13.54 14.97
N PRO A 207 -13.67 14.37 15.82
CA PRO A 207 -12.33 14.08 16.34
C PRO A 207 -12.27 12.84 17.22
N VAL A 208 -13.36 12.49 17.91
CA VAL A 208 -13.43 11.26 18.73
C VAL A 208 -13.33 10.03 17.84
N ASN A 209 -14.09 9.99 16.75
CA ASN A 209 -14.04 8.88 15.78
C ASN A 209 -12.70 8.83 15.05
N ALA A 210 -12.12 9.99 14.69
CA ALA A 210 -10.79 10.07 14.09
C ALA A 210 -9.73 9.47 15.02
N ASN A 211 -9.67 9.90 16.27
CA ASN A 211 -8.74 9.38 17.27
C ASN A 211 -8.95 7.89 17.56
N TYR A 212 -10.22 7.44 17.65
CA TYR A 212 -10.53 6.03 17.81
C TYR A 212 -9.99 5.19 16.65
N PHE A 213 -10.23 5.65 15.42
CA PHE A 213 -9.76 4.98 14.20
C PHE A 213 -8.23 4.90 14.17
N ILE A 214 -7.54 6.02 14.38
CA ILE A 214 -6.07 6.10 14.35
C ILE A 214 -5.44 5.14 15.38
N ARG A 215 -6.02 5.06 16.59
CA ARG A 215 -5.47 4.21 17.66
C ARG A 215 -5.75 2.71 17.48
N ASN A 216 -6.83 2.34 16.80
CA ASN A 216 -7.30 0.95 16.73
C ASN A 216 -7.08 0.24 15.41
N VAL A 217 -6.84 0.97 14.31
CA VAL A 217 -6.42 0.38 13.04
C VAL A 217 -4.96 -0.02 13.13
N LYS A 218 -4.65 -1.27 12.75
CA LYS A 218 -3.32 -1.87 12.89
C LYS A 218 -2.37 -1.57 11.74
N SER A 219 -2.77 -0.75 10.79
CA SER A 219 -1.98 -0.45 9.60
C SER A 219 -0.74 0.38 9.90
N SER A 220 0.24 0.28 9.04
CA SER A 220 1.51 1.00 9.16
C SER A 220 1.32 2.51 9.01
N ILE A 221 0.35 2.89 8.18
CA ILE A 221 0.00 4.28 7.94
C ILE A 221 -1.51 4.41 8.16
N VAL A 222 -1.92 5.32 9.03
CA VAL A 222 -3.33 5.61 9.31
C VAL A 222 -3.57 7.10 9.15
N MET A 223 -4.52 7.46 8.31
CA MET A 223 -4.74 8.83 7.86
C MET A 223 -6.12 9.36 8.25
N HIS A 224 -6.22 10.66 8.44
CA HIS A 224 -7.46 11.37 8.70
C HIS A 224 -7.68 12.44 7.63
N ASN A 225 -8.82 12.38 6.94
CA ASN A 225 -9.23 13.33 5.88
C ASN A 225 -8.21 13.43 4.73
N THR A 226 -7.49 12.36 4.46
CA THR A 226 -6.41 12.30 3.48
C THR A 226 -6.54 11.05 2.62
N SER A 227 -6.14 11.13 1.37
CA SER A 227 -6.10 10.00 0.44
C SER A 227 -5.04 8.97 0.88
N THR A 228 -5.37 7.68 0.81
CA THR A 228 -4.42 6.60 1.08
C THR A 228 -3.21 6.62 0.11
N GLN A 229 -3.32 7.27 -1.05
CA GLN A 229 -2.23 7.42 -2.01
C GLN A 229 -1.19 8.49 -1.62
N PHE A 230 -1.40 9.19 -0.50
CA PHE A 230 -0.37 10.03 0.11
C PHE A 230 0.53 9.27 1.09
N ALA A 231 0.33 7.95 1.20
CA ALA A 231 1.24 7.04 1.87
C ALA A 231 2.50 6.83 1.03
N ASP A 232 3.36 7.84 1.02
CA ASP A 232 4.59 7.93 0.24
C ASP A 232 5.62 8.76 1.02
N GLY A 233 6.88 8.37 0.98
CA GLY A 233 7.95 9.06 1.70
C GLY A 233 8.13 10.52 1.25
N GLY A 234 7.94 10.80 -0.03
CA GLY A 234 7.99 12.16 -0.57
C GLY A 234 6.82 13.02 -0.10
N GLU A 235 5.60 12.50 -0.15
CA GLU A 235 4.38 13.20 0.32
C GLU A 235 4.42 13.47 1.84
N LEU A 236 5.03 12.57 2.62
CA LEU A 236 5.18 12.70 4.06
C LEU A 236 6.43 13.51 4.49
N GLY A 237 7.23 14.00 3.54
CA GLY A 237 8.42 14.80 3.81
C GLY A 237 9.65 14.00 4.28
N PHE A 238 9.64 12.66 4.13
CA PHE A 238 10.79 11.81 4.48
C PHE A 238 11.81 11.66 3.34
N GLY A 239 11.55 12.28 2.18
CA GLY A 239 12.38 12.15 0.98
C GLY A 239 12.10 10.87 0.19
N GLY A 240 13.12 10.34 -0.47
CA GLY A 240 12.99 9.10 -1.24
C GLY A 240 12.74 7.88 -0.35
N GLU A 241 11.94 6.94 -0.85
CA GLU A 241 11.72 5.66 -0.17
C GLU A 241 12.07 4.47 -1.07
N VAL A 242 12.51 3.38 -0.46
CA VAL A 242 12.70 2.10 -1.15
C VAL A 242 11.42 1.25 -1.14
N GLY A 243 10.42 1.64 -0.38
CA GLY A 243 9.10 1.04 -0.31
C GLY A 243 8.47 1.15 1.08
N ILE A 244 7.28 0.57 1.24
CA ILE A 244 6.51 0.60 2.48
C ILE A 244 6.60 -0.76 3.18
N SER A 245 6.95 -0.74 4.47
CA SER A 245 7.01 -1.93 5.31
C SER A 245 5.74 -2.10 6.15
N THR A 246 5.17 -3.29 6.13
CA THR A 246 4.05 -3.68 7.00
C THR A 246 4.49 -4.51 8.21
N ASN A 247 5.79 -4.53 8.51
CA ASN A 247 6.33 -5.23 9.68
C ASN A 247 5.78 -4.61 10.97
N LYS A 248 5.68 -5.42 12.03
CA LYS A 248 5.30 -4.91 13.36
C LYS A 248 6.46 -4.21 14.05
N LEU A 249 7.67 -4.74 13.89
CA LEU A 249 8.92 -4.13 14.36
C LEU A 249 9.49 -3.18 13.30
N PRO A 250 10.28 -2.17 13.69
CA PRO A 250 10.93 -1.25 12.76
C PRO A 250 11.83 -1.98 11.74
N PRO A 251 11.92 -1.44 10.52
CA PRO A 251 11.19 -0.26 10.02
C PRO A 251 9.74 -0.61 9.66
N ARG A 252 8.84 0.34 9.90
CA ARG A 252 7.41 0.24 9.63
C ARG A 252 6.91 1.52 8.95
N GLY A 253 6.03 1.39 7.96
CA GLY A 253 5.62 2.51 7.10
C GLY A 253 6.62 2.77 5.98
N PRO A 254 6.73 4.00 5.47
CA PRO A 254 7.70 4.36 4.44
C PRO A 254 9.13 4.14 4.93
N VAL A 255 9.94 3.47 4.12
CA VAL A 255 11.33 3.13 4.43
C VAL A 255 12.24 3.96 3.54
N GLY A 256 12.81 4.99 4.12
CA GLY A 256 13.78 5.87 3.50
C GLY A 256 15.17 5.72 4.12
N LEU A 257 16.03 6.72 3.91
CA LEU A 257 17.42 6.69 4.36
C LEU A 257 17.54 6.47 5.87
N ASN A 258 16.75 7.19 6.68
CA ASN A 258 16.81 7.14 8.14
C ASN A 258 16.39 5.78 8.72
N GLN A 259 15.60 5.00 8.00
CA GLN A 259 15.16 3.67 8.42
C GLN A 259 16.14 2.56 8.02
N LEU A 260 17.14 2.87 7.20
CA LEU A 260 18.16 1.93 6.71
C LEU A 260 19.47 2.04 7.47
N VAL A 261 19.54 2.86 8.52
CA VAL A 261 20.69 3.01 9.40
C VAL A 261 20.36 2.56 10.81
N SER A 262 21.39 2.25 11.60
CA SER A 262 21.28 1.93 13.02
C SER A 262 22.27 2.72 13.86
N PHE A 263 22.15 2.63 15.18
CA PHE A 263 23.02 3.31 16.13
C PHE A 263 24.13 2.36 16.59
N LYS A 264 25.30 2.96 16.84
CA LYS A 264 26.40 2.32 17.55
C LYS A 264 26.74 3.18 18.76
N TYR A 265 26.84 2.55 19.94
CA TYR A 265 27.20 3.21 21.19
C TYR A 265 28.64 2.89 21.56
#